data_93e109528bc503954ecb5598b869f6d5
#
_entry.id   93e109528bc503954ecb5598b869f6d5
#
_cell.length_a   1.000
_cell.length_b   1.000
_cell.length_c   1.000
_cell.angle_alpha   90.00
_cell.angle_beta   90.00
_cell.angle_gamma   90.00
#
_symmetry.space_group_name_H-M   'P 1'
#
loop_
_entity.id
_entity.type
_entity.pdbx_description
1 polymer ?
#
loop_
_entity_poly.entity_id
_entity_poly.type
_entity_poly.pdbx_seq_one_letter_code
_entity_poly.pdbx_strand_id
1 'polypeptide(L)'
;MEVLTMNGYTIAIVGAGLVGERLVSELRRREFPIQELRVLARSARTVEMAGEAFEVGVAEPDAFEGVDFAFFAGTEGEKGAAVQLASEAISRGAVVIDNGSDFRLDDEVPLIVPEVNEDALENHNGLIANANCSTTQMVVTLAPLAKAFGLRKVVVSTYQAVSGSGRGGVEALEDGRDDVYPKQIAGNAIPLIGSIGDDGLSTEERKMVLESRKILSLPGLEVHATTVRIPVHTGHAESIYVEVGRDVELAEVLEVFGSAPGIVFSGEADDFPTPLEAAGESGTFVGRIRVEGNVINYWCVSDNLLKGAATNAVQIAESLVKARV
;
A
#
# COMPACT_ATOMS: atom_id res chain seq x y z
N MET A 1 -27.82 -29.88 6.18
CA MET A 1 -27.01 -28.72 5.79
C MET A 1 -25.62 -29.00 6.35
N GLU A 2 -24.77 -29.65 5.55
CA GLU A 2 -23.38 -29.87 5.94
C GLU A 2 -22.69 -28.52 5.98
N VAL A 3 -22.18 -28.14 7.15
CA VAL A 3 -21.24 -27.06 7.29
C VAL A 3 -19.97 -27.57 6.61
N LEU A 4 -19.71 -27.11 5.39
CA LEU A 4 -18.39 -27.24 4.75
C LEU A 4 -17.41 -26.54 5.71
N THR A 5 -16.69 -27.32 6.49
CA THR A 5 -15.50 -26.84 7.19
C THR A 5 -14.53 -26.42 6.10
N MET A 6 -14.44 -25.12 5.82
CA MET A 6 -13.39 -24.58 4.97
C MET A 6 -12.07 -24.90 5.66
N ASN A 7 -11.33 -25.86 5.11
CA ASN A 7 -9.93 -26.02 5.47
C ASN A 7 -9.27 -24.68 5.20
N GLY A 8 -8.53 -24.13 6.18
CA GLY A 8 -7.82 -22.86 5.98
C GLY A 8 -6.77 -22.95 4.86
N TYR A 9 -6.18 -21.81 4.52
CA TYR A 9 -5.17 -21.70 3.47
C TYR A 9 -3.75 -21.81 4.04
N THR A 10 -2.86 -22.41 3.27
CA THR A 10 -1.42 -22.37 3.54
C THR A 10 -0.84 -21.08 2.95
N ILE A 11 -0.24 -20.27 3.81
CA ILE A 11 0.26 -18.93 3.48
C ILE A 11 1.77 -18.90 3.63
N ALA A 12 2.46 -18.33 2.66
CA ALA A 12 3.87 -17.97 2.76
C ALA A 12 4.04 -16.45 2.81
N ILE A 13 4.81 -15.93 3.77
CA ILE A 13 5.26 -14.54 3.83
C ILE A 13 6.75 -14.52 3.54
N VAL A 14 7.14 -13.93 2.41
CA VAL A 14 8.54 -13.82 1.98
C VAL A 14 9.08 -12.45 2.35
N GLY A 15 9.77 -12.39 3.48
CA GLY A 15 10.32 -11.18 4.07
C GLY A 15 9.89 -10.98 5.52
N ALA A 16 10.85 -11.05 6.45
CA ALA A 16 10.65 -10.88 7.89
C ALA A 16 11.03 -9.45 8.37
N GLY A 17 10.67 -8.45 7.56
CA GLY A 17 10.82 -7.02 7.87
C GLY A 17 9.53 -6.41 8.43
N LEU A 18 9.46 -5.05 8.49
CA LEU A 18 8.30 -4.34 9.04
C LEU A 18 6.98 -4.70 8.32
N VAL A 19 6.98 -4.79 6.98
CA VAL A 19 5.78 -5.17 6.22
C VAL A 19 5.40 -6.62 6.48
N GLY A 20 6.37 -7.54 6.52
CA GLY A 20 6.12 -8.95 6.84
C GLY A 20 5.51 -9.15 8.23
N GLU A 21 6.00 -8.42 9.22
CA GLU A 21 5.43 -8.39 10.59
C GLU A 21 3.97 -7.87 10.57
N ARG A 22 3.70 -6.81 9.81
CA ARG A 22 2.33 -6.29 9.66
C ARG A 22 1.41 -7.23 8.91
N LEU A 23 1.92 -7.99 7.93
CA LEU A 23 1.14 -9.05 7.26
C LEU A 23 0.69 -10.13 8.24
N VAL A 24 1.59 -10.60 9.13
CA VAL A 24 1.21 -11.54 10.20
C VAL A 24 0.10 -10.96 11.07
N SER A 25 0.29 -9.73 11.55
CA SER A 25 -0.70 -9.04 12.41
C SER A 25 -2.05 -8.88 11.71
N GLU A 26 -2.06 -8.46 10.44
CA GLU A 26 -3.27 -8.21 9.67
C GLU A 26 -4.03 -9.50 9.35
N LEU A 27 -3.33 -10.54 8.94
CA LEU A 27 -3.94 -11.86 8.72
C LEU A 27 -4.65 -12.37 9.99
N ARG A 28 -4.04 -12.16 11.17
CA ARG A 28 -4.65 -12.52 12.48
C ARG A 28 -5.83 -11.62 12.81
N ARG A 29 -5.65 -10.31 12.75
CA ARG A 29 -6.66 -9.31 13.11
C ARG A 29 -7.92 -9.42 12.25
N ARG A 30 -7.76 -9.78 10.99
CA ARG A 30 -8.85 -9.94 10.02
C ARG A 30 -9.43 -11.36 9.99
N GLU A 31 -8.94 -12.23 10.87
CA GLU A 31 -9.42 -13.62 10.99
C GLU A 31 -9.33 -14.37 9.65
N PHE A 32 -8.27 -14.08 8.85
CA PHE A 32 -8.08 -14.78 7.59
C PHE A 32 -7.98 -16.30 7.84
N PRO A 33 -8.66 -17.17 7.08
CA PRO A 33 -8.70 -18.60 7.35
C PRO A 33 -7.35 -19.27 7.06
N ILE A 34 -6.46 -19.33 8.04
CA ILE A 34 -5.11 -19.88 7.96
C ILE A 34 -5.09 -21.31 8.47
N GLN A 35 -4.60 -22.25 7.66
CA GLN A 35 -4.25 -23.61 8.07
C GLN A 35 -2.77 -23.68 8.48
N GLU A 36 -1.88 -23.08 7.69
CA GLU A 36 -0.44 -23.03 7.92
C GLU A 36 0.11 -21.65 7.55
N LEU A 37 1.04 -21.12 8.34
CA LEU A 37 1.73 -19.87 8.05
C LEU A 37 3.25 -20.12 8.05
N ARG A 38 3.87 -19.93 6.90
CA ARG A 38 5.32 -20.01 6.68
C ARG A 38 5.90 -18.61 6.56
N VAL A 39 6.93 -18.31 7.33
CA VAL A 39 7.74 -17.09 7.17
C VAL A 39 9.05 -17.48 6.52
N LEU A 40 9.37 -16.84 5.40
CA LEU A 40 10.52 -17.19 4.56
C LEU A 40 11.43 -15.96 4.39
N ALA A 41 12.73 -16.18 4.35
CA ALA A 41 13.72 -15.13 4.06
C ALA A 41 14.98 -15.73 3.41
N ARG A 42 15.98 -14.89 3.11
CA ARG A 42 17.26 -15.34 2.51
C ARG A 42 18.05 -16.31 3.39
N SER A 43 17.81 -16.32 4.69
CA SER A 43 18.50 -17.21 5.64
C SER A 43 17.57 -17.63 6.76
N ALA A 44 17.70 -18.89 7.19
CA ALA A 44 16.97 -19.45 8.30
C ALA A 44 17.40 -18.79 9.63
N ARG A 45 16.42 -18.46 10.48
CA ARG A 45 16.63 -17.92 11.82
C ARG A 45 15.30 -17.91 12.58
N THR A 46 15.37 -17.79 13.90
CA THR A 46 14.17 -17.48 14.70
C THR A 46 14.00 -15.95 14.78
N VAL A 47 12.78 -15.46 14.61
CA VAL A 47 12.42 -14.05 14.79
C VAL A 47 11.15 -13.93 15.62
N GLU A 48 11.00 -12.84 16.34
CA GLU A 48 9.74 -12.46 16.95
C GLU A 48 9.01 -11.50 16.02
N MET A 49 7.75 -11.80 15.67
CA MET A 49 6.88 -11.00 14.82
C MET A 49 5.47 -11.02 15.41
N ALA A 50 4.87 -9.85 15.58
CA ALA A 50 3.51 -9.71 16.12
C ALA A 50 3.32 -10.39 17.50
N GLY A 51 4.36 -10.45 18.32
CA GLY A 51 4.34 -11.10 19.64
C GLY A 51 4.43 -12.63 19.62
N GLU A 52 4.70 -13.23 18.46
CA GLU A 52 4.89 -14.68 18.28
C GLU A 52 6.31 -14.98 17.78
N ALA A 53 6.89 -16.10 18.21
CA ALA A 53 8.17 -16.59 17.69
C ALA A 53 7.94 -17.41 16.42
N PHE A 54 8.66 -17.06 15.34
CA PHE A 54 8.61 -17.77 14.06
C PHE A 54 9.98 -18.36 13.71
N GLU A 55 9.98 -19.63 13.32
CA GLU A 55 11.10 -20.25 12.64
C GLU A 55 11.06 -19.83 11.16
N VAL A 56 11.93 -18.90 10.79
CA VAL A 56 12.04 -18.40 9.42
C VAL A 56 12.80 -19.42 8.57
N GLY A 57 12.13 -19.93 7.54
CA GLY A 57 12.73 -20.82 6.55
C GLY A 57 13.52 -20.07 5.47
N VAL A 58 14.30 -20.81 4.69
CA VAL A 58 14.94 -20.24 3.49
C VAL A 58 13.92 -20.12 2.38
N ALA A 59 13.88 -18.94 1.74
CA ALA A 59 13.05 -18.70 0.56
C ALA A 59 13.72 -19.36 -0.66
N GLU A 60 13.27 -20.56 -0.99
CA GLU A 60 13.69 -21.36 -2.13
C GLU A 60 12.47 -22.02 -2.81
N PRO A 61 12.57 -22.50 -4.05
CA PRO A 61 11.42 -23.03 -4.79
C PRO A 61 10.58 -24.04 -4.00
N ASP A 62 11.21 -25.00 -3.33
CA ASP A 62 10.51 -26.07 -2.62
C ASP A 62 9.72 -25.59 -1.38
N ALA A 63 10.06 -24.41 -0.85
CA ALA A 63 9.31 -23.80 0.26
C ALA A 63 7.87 -23.39 -0.11
N PHE A 64 7.55 -23.33 -1.41
CA PHE A 64 6.22 -22.99 -1.92
C PHE A 64 5.33 -24.21 -2.22
N GLU A 65 5.79 -25.44 -1.97
CA GLU A 65 4.96 -26.63 -2.13
C GLU A 65 3.71 -26.57 -1.25
N GLY A 66 2.51 -26.65 -1.86
CA GLY A 66 1.22 -26.61 -1.19
C GLY A 66 0.84 -25.24 -0.62
N VAL A 67 1.52 -24.16 -1.02
CA VAL A 67 1.15 -22.78 -0.65
C VAL A 67 0.01 -22.31 -1.53
N ASP A 68 -1.05 -21.76 -0.92
CA ASP A 68 -2.19 -21.17 -1.62
C ASP A 68 -1.95 -19.68 -1.94
N PHE A 69 -1.39 -18.92 -0.98
CA PHE A 69 -1.07 -17.50 -1.12
C PHE A 69 0.37 -17.22 -0.68
N ALA A 70 1.13 -16.53 -1.53
CA ALA A 70 2.48 -16.10 -1.22
C ALA A 70 2.57 -14.56 -1.23
N PHE A 71 2.76 -13.95 -0.05
CA PHE A 71 2.95 -12.51 0.09
C PHE A 71 4.44 -12.17 0.04
N PHE A 72 4.85 -11.43 -0.97
CA PHE A 72 6.22 -10.97 -1.09
C PHE A 72 6.36 -9.57 -0.49
N ALA A 73 7.16 -9.46 0.56
CA ALA A 73 7.45 -8.23 1.31
C ALA A 73 8.96 -8.07 1.55
N GLY A 74 9.74 -8.52 0.59
CA GLY A 74 11.19 -8.53 0.62
C GLY A 74 11.82 -7.32 -0.06
N THR A 75 13.07 -7.49 -0.49
CA THR A 75 13.81 -6.51 -1.28
C THR A 75 13.36 -6.50 -2.74
N GLU A 76 13.42 -5.34 -3.37
CA GLU A 76 13.08 -5.08 -4.77
C GLU A 76 14.31 -5.18 -5.69
N GLY A 77 14.08 -5.12 -7.00
CA GLY A 77 15.09 -5.13 -8.06
C GLY A 77 15.52 -6.52 -8.50
N GLU A 78 16.49 -6.63 -9.38
CA GLU A 78 16.96 -7.89 -9.99
C GLU A 78 17.28 -9.00 -8.98
N LYS A 79 17.68 -8.65 -7.75
CA LYS A 79 17.93 -9.58 -6.65
C LYS A 79 16.79 -9.65 -5.66
N GLY A 80 15.64 -9.05 -6.00
CA GLY A 80 14.43 -9.07 -5.21
C GLY A 80 13.82 -10.47 -5.14
N ALA A 81 13.20 -10.79 -4.02
CA ALA A 81 12.62 -12.11 -3.84
C ALA A 81 11.50 -12.41 -4.84
N ALA A 82 10.66 -11.43 -5.17
CA ALA A 82 9.57 -11.58 -6.12
C ALA A 82 10.09 -11.84 -7.54
N VAL A 83 11.09 -11.09 -8.01
CA VAL A 83 11.71 -11.31 -9.33
C VAL A 83 12.32 -12.72 -9.46
N GLN A 84 12.89 -13.25 -8.38
CA GLN A 84 13.55 -14.55 -8.40
C GLN A 84 12.61 -15.74 -8.18
N LEU A 85 11.54 -15.58 -7.39
CA LEU A 85 10.76 -16.69 -6.88
C LEU A 85 9.26 -16.64 -7.19
N ALA A 86 8.72 -15.54 -7.71
CA ALA A 86 7.28 -15.45 -7.97
C ALA A 86 6.83 -16.51 -9.00
N SER A 87 7.56 -16.68 -10.09
CA SER A 87 7.25 -17.69 -11.10
C SER A 87 7.32 -19.13 -10.56
N GLU A 88 8.26 -19.40 -9.65
CA GLU A 88 8.40 -20.69 -8.98
C GLU A 88 7.22 -20.97 -8.03
N ALA A 89 6.78 -19.95 -7.26
CA ALA A 89 5.62 -20.07 -6.40
C ALA A 89 4.34 -20.32 -7.21
N ILE A 90 4.14 -19.58 -8.31
CA ILE A 90 3.00 -19.72 -9.21
C ILE A 90 2.98 -21.11 -9.86
N SER A 91 4.13 -21.62 -10.33
CA SER A 91 4.22 -22.94 -10.93
C SER A 91 3.83 -24.09 -10.00
N ARG A 92 3.88 -23.84 -8.67
CA ARG A 92 3.47 -24.75 -7.60
C ARG A 92 2.04 -24.49 -7.11
N GLY A 93 1.31 -23.61 -7.78
CA GLY A 93 -0.12 -23.34 -7.54
C GLY A 93 -0.41 -22.20 -6.59
N ALA A 94 0.59 -21.48 -6.08
CA ALA A 94 0.36 -20.31 -5.25
C ALA A 94 -0.13 -19.10 -6.05
N VAL A 95 -1.01 -18.30 -5.47
CA VAL A 95 -1.25 -16.92 -5.93
C VAL A 95 -0.27 -16.00 -5.21
N VAL A 96 0.50 -15.26 -5.99
CA VAL A 96 1.51 -14.31 -5.49
C VAL A 96 0.93 -12.91 -5.40
N ILE A 97 1.08 -12.28 -4.22
CA ILE A 97 0.75 -10.88 -3.98
C ILE A 97 2.06 -10.16 -3.62
N ASP A 98 2.55 -9.33 -4.54
CA ASP A 98 3.84 -8.67 -4.41
C ASP A 98 3.70 -7.23 -3.92
N ASN A 99 4.34 -6.91 -2.78
CA ASN A 99 4.43 -5.56 -2.26
C ASN A 99 5.58 -4.75 -2.87
N GLY A 100 6.43 -5.38 -3.67
CA GLY A 100 7.53 -4.73 -4.39
C GLY A 100 7.04 -3.84 -5.54
N SER A 101 7.95 -3.07 -6.11
CA SER A 101 7.65 -2.19 -7.25
C SER A 101 7.88 -2.86 -8.61
N ASP A 102 8.49 -4.04 -8.62
CA ASP A 102 9.06 -4.64 -9.82
C ASP A 102 8.01 -4.95 -10.91
N PHE A 103 6.80 -5.34 -10.50
CA PHE A 103 5.73 -5.75 -11.41
C PHE A 103 4.57 -4.75 -11.54
N ARG A 104 4.58 -3.64 -10.79
CA ARG A 104 3.43 -2.71 -10.74
C ARG A 104 3.05 -2.10 -12.07
N LEU A 105 4.03 -1.84 -12.95
CA LEU A 105 3.83 -1.21 -14.24
C LEU A 105 3.84 -2.20 -15.41
N ASP A 106 3.93 -3.51 -15.13
CA ASP A 106 3.78 -4.56 -16.15
C ASP A 106 2.30 -4.64 -16.55
N ASP A 107 2.02 -4.55 -17.84
CA ASP A 107 0.65 -4.56 -18.38
C ASP A 107 -0.06 -5.92 -18.17
N GLU A 108 0.69 -7.00 -18.02
CA GLU A 108 0.17 -8.35 -17.76
C GLU A 108 -0.13 -8.61 -16.27
N VAL A 109 0.30 -7.69 -15.37
CA VAL A 109 0.14 -7.84 -13.92
C VAL A 109 -0.86 -6.81 -13.40
N PRO A 110 -2.00 -7.23 -12.82
CA PRO A 110 -2.95 -6.29 -12.23
C PRO A 110 -2.34 -5.62 -11.00
N LEU A 111 -2.47 -4.29 -10.95
CA LEU A 111 -2.08 -3.44 -9.83
C LEU A 111 -3.34 -3.08 -9.05
N ILE A 112 -3.48 -3.60 -7.84
CA ILE A 112 -4.78 -3.65 -7.15
C ILE A 112 -4.81 -2.82 -5.86
N VAL A 113 -5.88 -2.04 -5.76
CA VAL A 113 -6.41 -1.44 -4.53
C VAL A 113 -7.88 -1.82 -4.45
N PRO A 114 -8.30 -2.76 -3.59
CA PRO A 114 -9.63 -3.36 -3.64
C PRO A 114 -10.80 -2.38 -3.61
N GLU A 115 -10.70 -1.28 -2.88
CA GLU A 115 -11.74 -0.24 -2.83
C GLU A 115 -11.89 0.52 -4.17
N VAL A 116 -10.96 0.35 -5.10
CA VAL A 116 -10.89 1.12 -6.35
C VAL A 116 -11.14 0.27 -7.58
N ASN A 117 -10.45 -0.87 -7.70
CA ASN A 117 -10.42 -1.67 -8.92
C ASN A 117 -10.37 -3.18 -8.65
N GLU A 118 -11.18 -3.66 -7.68
CA GLU A 118 -11.26 -5.08 -7.31
C GLU A 118 -11.57 -5.99 -8.52
N ASP A 119 -12.36 -5.51 -9.47
CA ASP A 119 -12.73 -6.21 -10.71
C ASP A 119 -11.52 -6.55 -11.59
N ALA A 120 -10.44 -5.79 -11.51
CA ALA A 120 -9.21 -6.09 -12.24
C ALA A 120 -8.51 -7.38 -11.74
N LEU A 121 -8.90 -7.92 -10.59
CA LEU A 121 -8.43 -9.21 -10.09
C LEU A 121 -8.80 -10.38 -11.02
N GLU A 122 -9.87 -10.28 -11.79
CA GLU A 122 -10.27 -11.33 -12.74
C GLU A 122 -9.21 -11.61 -13.81
N ASN A 123 -8.30 -10.67 -14.03
CA ASN A 123 -7.27 -10.75 -15.06
C ASN A 123 -5.90 -11.25 -14.55
N HIS A 124 -5.79 -11.70 -13.28
CA HIS A 124 -4.50 -12.15 -12.75
C HIS A 124 -4.11 -13.52 -13.32
N ASN A 125 -2.83 -13.66 -13.67
CA ASN A 125 -2.21 -14.92 -14.12
C ASN A 125 -1.37 -15.56 -12.99
N GLY A 126 -1.87 -15.48 -11.74
CA GLY A 126 -1.16 -15.96 -10.56
C GLY A 126 -0.31 -14.90 -9.86
N LEU A 127 0.02 -13.78 -10.51
CA LEU A 127 0.76 -12.66 -9.93
C LEU A 127 -0.13 -11.41 -9.85
N ILE A 128 -0.12 -10.77 -8.69
CA ILE A 128 -0.86 -9.53 -8.40
C ILE A 128 0.11 -8.55 -7.73
N ALA A 129 0.16 -7.33 -8.23
CA ALA A 129 0.96 -6.27 -7.62
C ALA A 129 0.12 -5.47 -6.61
N ASN A 130 0.69 -5.27 -5.42
CA ASN A 130 0.20 -4.36 -4.41
C ASN A 130 0.77 -2.95 -4.67
N ALA A 131 -0.07 -1.92 -4.57
CA ALA A 131 0.31 -0.56 -4.91
C ALA A 131 1.32 0.05 -3.91
N ASN A 132 2.00 1.10 -4.34
CA ASN A 132 2.85 1.93 -3.48
C ASN A 132 2.04 2.53 -2.32
N CYS A 133 2.66 2.67 -1.14
CA CYS A 133 1.97 3.08 0.08
C CYS A 133 1.31 4.47 -0.03
N SER A 134 1.97 5.44 -0.64
CA SER A 134 1.39 6.77 -0.87
C SER A 134 0.34 6.71 -1.98
N THR A 135 0.61 6.00 -3.08
CA THR A 135 -0.38 5.83 -4.15
C THR A 135 -1.67 5.19 -3.64
N THR A 136 -1.60 4.17 -2.78
CA THR A 136 -2.77 3.47 -2.25
C THR A 136 -3.73 4.44 -1.56
N GLN A 137 -3.27 5.23 -0.58
CA GLN A 137 -4.14 6.17 0.13
C GLN A 137 -4.67 7.27 -0.79
N MET A 138 -3.85 7.76 -1.73
CA MET A 138 -4.26 8.77 -2.71
C MET A 138 -5.40 8.24 -3.59
N VAL A 139 -5.26 7.06 -4.20
CA VAL A 139 -6.28 6.54 -5.12
C VAL A 139 -7.57 6.13 -4.42
N VAL A 140 -7.52 5.67 -3.16
CA VAL A 140 -8.73 5.40 -2.36
C VAL A 140 -9.57 6.68 -2.22
N THR A 141 -8.95 7.85 -2.07
CA THR A 141 -9.66 9.12 -1.97
C THR A 141 -10.03 9.70 -3.33
N LEU A 142 -9.23 9.47 -4.37
CA LEU A 142 -9.49 9.97 -5.73
C LEU A 142 -10.60 9.19 -6.45
N ALA A 143 -10.71 7.89 -6.23
CA ALA A 143 -11.68 7.04 -6.96
C ALA A 143 -13.14 7.49 -6.81
N PRO A 144 -13.66 7.78 -5.59
CA PRO A 144 -15.02 8.28 -5.43
C PRO A 144 -15.22 9.66 -6.09
N LEU A 145 -14.22 10.54 -6.05
CA LEU A 145 -14.27 11.84 -6.72
C LEU A 145 -14.25 11.67 -8.25
N ALA A 146 -13.45 10.74 -8.77
CA ALA A 146 -13.41 10.39 -10.20
C ALA A 146 -14.79 9.94 -10.69
N LYS A 147 -15.42 9.05 -9.94
CA LYS A 147 -16.75 8.50 -10.26
C LYS A 147 -17.85 9.56 -10.22
N ALA A 148 -17.81 10.46 -9.22
CA ALA A 148 -18.87 11.46 -9.02
C ALA A 148 -18.71 12.68 -9.92
N PHE A 149 -17.49 13.14 -10.16
CA PHE A 149 -17.22 14.45 -10.75
C PHE A 149 -16.28 14.43 -11.95
N GLY A 150 -15.62 13.28 -12.21
CA GLY A 150 -14.51 13.18 -13.17
C GLY A 150 -13.26 13.89 -12.67
N LEU A 151 -12.08 13.35 -13.00
CA LEU A 151 -10.79 13.97 -12.63
C LEU A 151 -10.13 14.59 -13.87
N ARG A 152 -9.51 15.75 -13.69
CA ARG A 152 -8.70 16.43 -14.71
C ARG A 152 -7.24 16.51 -14.27
N LYS A 153 -7.00 16.97 -13.04
CA LYS A 153 -5.66 17.21 -12.52
C LYS A 153 -5.58 16.92 -11.04
N VAL A 154 -4.44 16.39 -10.62
CA VAL A 154 -4.09 16.17 -9.22
C VAL A 154 -2.72 16.78 -8.95
N VAL A 155 -2.62 17.58 -7.90
CA VAL A 155 -1.35 18.04 -7.35
C VAL A 155 -1.28 17.53 -5.92
N VAL A 156 -0.23 16.81 -5.59
CA VAL A 156 -0.05 16.19 -4.27
C VAL A 156 1.32 16.48 -3.70
N SER A 157 1.37 16.87 -2.44
CA SER A 157 2.58 16.89 -1.63
C SER A 157 2.44 15.87 -0.51
N THR A 158 3.39 14.95 -0.42
CA THR A 158 3.36 13.90 0.61
C THR A 158 4.23 14.27 1.81
N TYR A 159 3.88 13.72 2.96
CA TYR A 159 4.62 13.83 4.22
C TYR A 159 4.78 12.40 4.75
N GLN A 160 5.90 11.75 4.33
CA GLN A 160 6.07 10.31 4.51
C GLN A 160 6.94 9.95 5.70
N ALA A 161 6.42 9.08 6.55
CA ALA A 161 7.09 8.53 7.73
C ALA A 161 8.33 7.70 7.37
N VAL A 162 9.29 7.63 8.28
CA VAL A 162 10.57 6.90 8.11
C VAL A 162 10.40 5.39 7.98
N SER A 163 9.32 4.80 8.52
CA SER A 163 9.02 3.37 8.37
C SER A 163 8.86 2.92 6.92
N GLY A 164 8.53 3.85 5.99
CA GLY A 164 8.53 3.59 4.55
C GLY A 164 9.92 3.23 3.98
N SER A 165 11.00 3.56 4.69
CA SER A 165 12.37 3.12 4.39
C SER A 165 12.78 1.86 5.18
N GLY A 166 11.82 1.16 5.76
CA GLY A 166 12.05 -0.02 6.57
C GLY A 166 12.70 0.28 7.94
N ARG A 167 13.22 -0.76 8.58
CA ARG A 167 13.82 -0.66 9.93
C ARG A 167 14.99 0.34 9.99
N GLY A 168 15.83 0.37 8.95
CA GLY A 168 16.95 1.32 8.88
C GLY A 168 16.50 2.78 8.90
N GLY A 169 15.35 3.11 8.31
CA GLY A 169 14.78 4.46 8.39
C GLY A 169 14.32 4.85 9.79
N VAL A 170 13.73 3.91 10.52
CA VAL A 170 13.32 4.10 11.91
C VAL A 170 14.55 4.33 12.79
N GLU A 171 15.55 3.47 12.70
CA GLU A 171 16.82 3.60 13.43
C GLU A 171 17.54 4.91 13.10
N ALA A 172 17.52 5.36 11.84
CA ALA A 172 18.12 6.64 11.45
C ALA A 172 17.46 7.83 12.17
N LEU A 173 16.16 7.77 12.41
CA LEU A 173 15.46 8.80 13.18
C LEU A 173 15.78 8.72 14.68
N GLU A 174 15.76 7.51 15.26
CA GLU A 174 15.92 7.29 16.69
C GLU A 174 17.36 7.53 17.16
N ASP A 175 18.33 7.04 16.39
CA ASP A 175 19.76 7.10 16.72
C ASP A 175 20.47 8.34 16.14
N GLY A 176 19.75 9.16 15.35
CA GLY A 176 20.33 10.33 14.69
C GLY A 176 21.33 9.96 13.58
N ARG A 177 21.22 8.76 12.98
CA ARG A 177 22.11 8.31 11.90
C ARG A 177 21.86 9.08 10.61
N ASP A 178 22.91 9.26 9.82
CA ASP A 178 22.89 10.02 8.55
C ASP A 178 23.24 9.16 7.30
N ASP A 179 23.29 7.82 7.48
CA ASP A 179 23.69 6.86 6.44
C ASP A 179 22.51 6.33 5.58
N VAL A 180 21.26 6.61 5.96
CA VAL A 180 20.05 6.13 5.27
C VAL A 180 19.49 7.17 4.30
N TYR A 181 19.59 8.43 4.65
CA TYR A 181 19.05 9.54 3.87
C TYR A 181 20.16 10.47 3.34
N PRO A 182 19.92 11.21 2.25
CA PRO A 182 20.91 12.14 1.72
C PRO A 182 21.23 13.32 2.64
N LYS A 183 20.41 13.52 3.68
CA LYS A 183 20.55 14.54 4.73
C LYS A 183 19.98 13.99 6.03
N GLN A 184 20.43 14.54 7.17
CA GLN A 184 19.87 14.22 8.49
C GLN A 184 18.34 14.34 8.46
N ILE A 185 17.65 13.32 8.97
CA ILE A 185 16.18 13.29 9.02
C ILE A 185 15.63 13.91 10.30
N ALA A 186 16.29 13.75 11.45
CA ALA A 186 15.84 14.29 12.73
C ALA A 186 15.71 15.82 12.66
N GLY A 187 14.50 16.32 12.93
CA GLY A 187 14.17 17.74 12.87
C GLY A 187 14.17 18.35 11.45
N ASN A 188 14.06 17.54 10.40
CA ASN A 188 14.18 17.99 9.01
C ASN A 188 13.04 17.46 8.12
N ALA A 189 12.87 18.07 6.94
CA ALA A 189 12.02 17.58 5.86
C ALA A 189 12.88 17.42 4.60
N ILE A 190 12.89 16.22 4.01
CA ILE A 190 13.74 15.87 2.87
C ILE A 190 12.85 15.67 1.65
N PRO A 191 12.82 16.61 0.67
CA PRO A 191 11.96 16.52 -0.52
C PRO A 191 12.58 15.62 -1.60
N LEU A 192 12.99 14.44 -1.21
CA LEU A 192 13.54 13.40 -2.08
C LEU A 192 13.33 12.02 -1.47
N ILE A 193 12.56 11.18 -2.15
CA ILE A 193 12.39 9.78 -1.80
C ILE A 193 12.76 8.91 -3.00
N GLY A 194 13.78 8.09 -2.83
CA GLY A 194 14.41 7.30 -3.89
C GLY A 194 15.44 8.11 -4.70
N SER A 195 15.69 7.70 -5.93
CA SER A 195 16.65 8.33 -6.86
C SER A 195 15.95 9.28 -7.83
N ILE A 196 16.66 10.31 -8.28
CA ILE A 196 16.17 11.23 -9.31
C ILE A 196 16.43 10.62 -10.69
N GLY A 197 15.42 10.62 -11.57
CA GLY A 197 15.52 10.22 -12.96
C GLY A 197 15.92 11.38 -13.88
N ASP A 198 16.13 11.08 -15.16
CA ASP A 198 16.54 12.06 -16.18
C ASP A 198 15.50 13.18 -16.42
N ASP A 199 14.24 12.92 -16.09
CA ASP A 199 13.14 13.89 -16.16
C ASP A 199 13.00 14.77 -14.90
N GLY A 200 13.90 14.59 -13.92
CA GLY A 200 13.91 15.33 -12.67
C GLY A 200 12.93 14.82 -11.60
N LEU A 201 12.11 13.80 -11.92
CA LEU A 201 11.24 13.17 -10.93
C LEU A 201 12.01 12.16 -10.07
N SER A 202 11.70 12.11 -8.79
CA SER A 202 12.15 11.00 -7.94
C SER A 202 11.42 9.70 -8.32
N THR A 203 12.00 8.54 -7.94
CA THR A 203 11.34 7.25 -8.19
C THR A 203 9.99 7.16 -7.48
N GLU A 204 9.83 7.77 -6.33
CA GLU A 204 8.56 7.78 -5.59
C GLU A 204 7.51 8.66 -6.28
N GLU A 205 7.88 9.84 -6.76
CA GLU A 205 6.99 10.73 -7.53
C GLU A 205 6.51 10.03 -8.80
N ARG A 206 7.40 9.34 -9.51
CA ARG A 206 7.07 8.57 -10.70
C ARG A 206 6.07 7.45 -10.41
N LYS A 207 6.24 6.71 -9.29
CA LYS A 207 5.28 5.71 -8.84
C LYS A 207 3.90 6.32 -8.67
N MET A 208 3.78 7.44 -7.95
CA MET A 208 2.49 8.11 -7.73
C MET A 208 1.81 8.51 -9.04
N VAL A 209 2.56 9.00 -10.02
CA VAL A 209 2.03 9.39 -11.34
C VAL A 209 1.54 8.18 -12.13
N LEU A 210 2.39 7.15 -12.27
CA LEU A 210 2.10 6.03 -13.17
C LEU A 210 1.12 5.02 -12.57
N GLU A 211 1.30 4.69 -11.28
CA GLU A 211 0.42 3.75 -10.60
C GLU A 211 -0.99 4.30 -10.46
N SER A 212 -1.18 5.58 -10.12
CA SER A 212 -2.52 6.18 -10.02
C SER A 212 -3.26 6.15 -11.35
N ARG A 213 -2.57 6.42 -12.46
CA ARG A 213 -3.16 6.31 -13.82
C ARG A 213 -3.61 4.89 -14.14
N LYS A 214 -2.79 3.88 -13.78
CA LYS A 214 -3.09 2.46 -13.99
C LYS A 214 -4.28 2.02 -13.14
N ILE A 215 -4.25 2.27 -11.83
CA ILE A 215 -5.28 1.85 -10.88
C ILE A 215 -6.64 2.49 -11.19
N LEU A 216 -6.65 3.80 -11.47
CA LEU A 216 -7.88 4.55 -11.80
C LEU A 216 -8.35 4.34 -13.24
N SER A 217 -7.59 3.62 -14.08
CA SER A 217 -7.85 3.49 -15.51
C SER A 217 -7.98 4.84 -16.25
N LEU A 218 -7.18 5.82 -15.83
CA LEU A 218 -7.16 7.18 -16.36
C LEU A 218 -5.76 7.54 -16.92
N PRO A 219 -5.35 6.98 -18.07
CA PRO A 219 -3.99 7.16 -18.61
C PRO A 219 -3.62 8.62 -18.90
N GLY A 220 -4.63 9.47 -19.14
CA GLY A 220 -4.45 10.90 -19.41
C GLY A 220 -4.54 11.81 -18.19
N LEU A 221 -4.69 11.27 -16.97
CA LEU A 221 -4.78 12.08 -15.77
C LEU A 221 -3.48 12.87 -15.54
N GLU A 222 -3.62 14.18 -15.40
CA GLU A 222 -2.49 15.05 -15.07
C GLU A 222 -2.21 14.93 -13.56
N VAL A 223 -1.02 14.40 -13.20
CA VAL A 223 -0.60 14.21 -11.80
C VAL A 223 0.76 14.85 -11.58
N HIS A 224 0.85 15.74 -10.60
CA HIS A 224 2.08 16.36 -10.13
C HIS A 224 2.31 16.00 -8.67
N ALA A 225 3.36 15.25 -8.40
CA ALA A 225 3.69 14.81 -7.05
C ALA A 225 5.00 15.47 -6.56
N THR A 226 5.04 15.81 -5.29
CA THR A 226 6.27 16.14 -4.56
C THR A 226 6.33 15.26 -3.33
N THR A 227 7.33 14.39 -3.24
CA THR A 227 7.42 13.43 -2.15
C THR A 227 8.45 13.87 -1.10
N VAL A 228 8.01 13.95 0.16
CA VAL A 228 8.81 14.48 1.27
C VAL A 228 8.92 13.46 2.39
N ARG A 229 10.13 13.12 2.81
CA ARG A 229 10.39 12.34 4.00
C ARG A 229 10.40 13.27 5.22
N ILE A 230 9.65 12.92 6.27
CA ILE A 230 9.54 13.68 7.51
C ILE A 230 9.93 12.83 8.73
N PRO A 231 10.30 13.44 9.87
CA PRO A 231 10.75 12.74 11.07
C PRO A 231 9.56 12.23 11.90
N VAL A 232 8.75 11.37 11.30
CA VAL A 232 7.61 10.67 11.91
C VAL A 232 7.82 9.18 11.73
N HIS A 233 7.56 8.38 12.77
CA HIS A 233 7.81 6.93 12.73
C HIS A 233 6.91 6.20 11.75
N THR A 234 5.59 6.40 11.82
CA THR A 234 4.57 5.69 11.04
C THR A 234 3.47 6.65 10.64
N GLY A 235 2.82 6.37 9.52
CA GLY A 235 1.75 7.18 8.94
C GLY A 235 2.26 8.15 7.87
N HIS A 236 1.72 8.01 6.66
CA HIS A 236 1.93 8.94 5.56
C HIS A 236 0.75 9.89 5.47
N ALA A 237 1.05 11.17 5.32
CA ALA A 237 0.04 12.19 5.08
C ALA A 237 0.24 12.84 3.71
N GLU A 238 -0.83 13.38 3.16
CA GLU A 238 -0.84 14.02 1.85
C GLU A 238 -1.72 15.26 1.85
N SER A 239 -1.21 16.35 1.30
CA SER A 239 -1.97 17.52 0.93
C SER A 239 -2.32 17.38 -0.55
N ILE A 240 -3.61 17.27 -0.85
CA ILE A 240 -4.09 16.96 -2.20
C ILE A 240 -4.96 18.11 -2.72
N TYR A 241 -4.65 18.57 -3.92
CA TYR A 241 -5.43 19.50 -4.74
C TYR A 241 -5.93 18.74 -5.95
N VAL A 242 -7.23 18.77 -6.20
CA VAL A 242 -7.87 18.07 -7.32
C VAL A 242 -8.70 19.05 -8.15
N GLU A 243 -8.47 19.06 -9.46
CA GLU A 243 -9.41 19.68 -10.41
C GLU A 243 -10.34 18.61 -10.97
N VAL A 244 -11.65 18.84 -10.80
CA VAL A 244 -12.71 17.94 -11.30
C VAL A 244 -13.39 18.50 -12.55
N GLY A 245 -14.27 17.69 -13.15
CA GLY A 245 -14.87 17.97 -14.46
C GLY A 245 -15.87 19.13 -14.48
N ARG A 246 -16.41 19.53 -13.33
CA ARG A 246 -17.41 20.60 -13.16
C ARG A 246 -17.24 21.31 -11.82
N ASP A 247 -17.89 22.43 -11.65
CA ASP A 247 -18.04 23.05 -10.35
C ASP A 247 -18.82 22.14 -9.41
N VAL A 248 -18.43 22.10 -8.15
CA VAL A 248 -19.01 21.27 -7.10
C VAL A 248 -19.21 22.06 -5.81
N GLU A 249 -20.19 21.63 -5.04
CA GLU A 249 -20.46 22.22 -3.71
C GLU A 249 -19.80 21.35 -2.61
N LEU A 250 -19.40 21.98 -1.50
CA LEU A 250 -18.81 21.27 -0.36
C LEU A 250 -19.70 20.11 0.10
N ALA A 251 -21.01 20.30 0.17
CA ALA A 251 -21.94 19.26 0.61
C ALA A 251 -21.90 18.00 -0.28
N GLU A 252 -21.75 18.15 -1.60
CA GLU A 252 -21.61 17.02 -2.53
C GLU A 252 -20.32 16.21 -2.24
N VAL A 253 -19.22 16.92 -1.96
CA VAL A 253 -17.92 16.28 -1.66
C VAL A 253 -17.96 15.54 -0.32
N LEU A 254 -18.62 16.15 0.70
CA LEU A 254 -18.80 15.51 2.00
C LEU A 254 -19.64 14.23 1.89
N GLU A 255 -20.71 14.24 1.09
CA GLU A 255 -21.56 13.07 0.83
C GLU A 255 -20.75 11.94 0.12
N VAL A 256 -19.93 12.31 -0.88
CA VAL A 256 -19.08 11.37 -1.60
C VAL A 256 -18.08 10.70 -0.66
N PHE A 257 -17.36 11.45 0.18
CA PHE A 257 -16.42 10.86 1.12
C PHE A 257 -17.11 10.07 2.23
N GLY A 258 -18.24 10.53 2.73
CA GLY A 258 -18.98 9.86 3.80
C GLY A 258 -19.58 8.51 3.39
N SER A 259 -19.75 8.27 2.08
CA SER A 259 -20.28 7.01 1.55
C SER A 259 -19.20 6.11 0.91
N ALA A 260 -17.95 6.58 0.78
CA ALA A 260 -16.90 5.86 0.07
C ALA A 260 -16.30 4.72 0.92
N PRO A 261 -16.10 3.52 0.35
CA PRO A 261 -15.48 2.42 1.06
C PRO A 261 -14.02 2.73 1.41
N GLY A 262 -13.57 2.25 2.57
CA GLY A 262 -12.17 2.41 3.02
C GLY A 262 -11.81 3.81 3.52
N ILE A 263 -12.71 4.78 3.43
CA ILE A 263 -12.51 6.14 3.92
C ILE A 263 -13.11 6.31 5.31
N VAL A 264 -12.29 6.80 6.24
CA VAL A 264 -12.70 7.31 7.54
C VAL A 264 -12.69 8.83 7.46
N PHE A 265 -13.84 9.45 7.68
CA PHE A 265 -14.03 10.84 7.35
C PHE A 265 -14.72 11.60 8.48
N SER A 266 -14.22 12.78 8.80
CA SER A 266 -14.92 13.79 9.59
C SER A 266 -15.32 14.98 8.70
N GLY A 267 -16.56 15.40 8.81
CA GLY A 267 -17.09 16.57 8.09
C GLY A 267 -16.76 17.89 8.75
N GLU A 268 -16.26 17.88 9.98
CA GLU A 268 -15.95 19.09 10.74
C GLU A 268 -14.61 19.70 10.29
N ALA A 269 -14.57 21.01 10.15
CA ALA A 269 -13.40 21.70 9.57
C ALA A 269 -12.17 21.68 10.47
N ASP A 270 -12.35 21.54 11.77
CA ASP A 270 -11.31 21.50 12.81
C ASP A 270 -11.01 20.10 13.34
N ASP A 271 -11.75 19.08 12.88
CA ASP A 271 -11.44 17.67 13.11
C ASP A 271 -10.68 17.12 11.90
N PHE A 272 -9.39 16.85 12.07
CA PHE A 272 -8.49 16.40 11.00
C PHE A 272 -7.56 15.31 11.50
N PRO A 273 -7.31 14.28 10.67
CA PRO A 273 -6.44 13.18 11.02
C PRO A 273 -4.95 13.58 10.98
N THR A 274 -4.16 12.94 11.84
CA THR A 274 -2.70 13.06 11.86
C THR A 274 -2.03 11.70 11.69
N PRO A 275 -0.75 11.64 11.29
CA PRO A 275 -0.02 10.37 11.21
C PRO A 275 -0.02 9.59 12.53
N LEU A 276 0.00 10.27 13.66
CA LEU A 276 0.00 9.63 14.97
C LEU A 276 -1.33 8.92 15.27
N GLU A 277 -2.46 9.51 14.86
CA GLU A 277 -3.80 8.92 15.04
C GLU A 277 -4.08 7.79 14.04
N ALA A 278 -3.53 7.89 12.83
CA ALA A 278 -3.68 6.86 11.81
C ALA A 278 -2.77 5.65 12.03
N ALA A 279 -1.71 5.77 12.85
CA ALA A 279 -0.80 4.67 13.13
C ALA A 279 -1.51 3.52 13.86
N GLY A 280 -1.45 2.32 13.29
CA GLY A 280 -2.15 1.12 13.78
C GLY A 280 -3.56 0.93 13.21
N GLU A 281 -4.08 1.89 12.44
CA GLU A 281 -5.39 1.84 11.83
C GLU A 281 -5.32 1.41 10.35
N SER A 282 -6.35 0.71 9.88
CA SER A 282 -6.38 0.13 8.51
C SER A 282 -7.13 0.98 7.49
N GLY A 283 -7.67 2.13 7.91
CA GLY A 283 -8.43 3.04 7.06
C GLY A 283 -7.57 4.08 6.36
N THR A 284 -8.19 4.76 5.40
CA THR A 284 -7.69 6.01 4.82
C THR A 284 -8.50 7.17 5.41
N PHE A 285 -7.83 8.04 6.15
CA PHE A 285 -8.47 9.12 6.88
C PHE A 285 -8.45 10.39 6.05
N VAL A 286 -9.57 11.12 6.00
CA VAL A 286 -9.73 12.37 5.24
C VAL A 286 -10.26 13.48 6.14
N GLY A 287 -9.69 14.66 6.00
CA GLY A 287 -10.13 15.85 6.69
C GLY A 287 -9.71 17.14 5.97
N ARG A 288 -9.98 18.29 6.56
CA ARG A 288 -9.59 19.61 6.01
C ARG A 288 -10.11 19.86 4.60
N ILE A 289 -11.32 19.41 4.27
CA ILE A 289 -11.91 19.55 2.93
C ILE A 289 -12.30 21.01 2.68
N ARG A 290 -11.90 21.52 1.52
CA ARG A 290 -12.23 22.87 1.03
C ARG A 290 -12.55 22.80 -0.46
N VAL A 291 -13.56 23.54 -0.89
CA VAL A 291 -14.05 23.55 -2.28
C VAL A 291 -14.08 24.98 -2.80
N GLU A 292 -13.62 25.18 -4.03
CA GLU A 292 -13.71 26.45 -4.75
C GLU A 292 -13.92 26.16 -6.25
N GLY A 293 -15.15 26.39 -6.74
CA GLY A 293 -15.52 26.06 -8.12
C GLY A 293 -15.35 24.58 -8.40
N ASN A 294 -14.49 24.24 -9.35
CA ASN A 294 -14.15 22.84 -9.71
C ASN A 294 -12.92 22.30 -8.98
N VAL A 295 -12.46 22.97 -7.93
CA VAL A 295 -11.27 22.58 -7.17
C VAL A 295 -11.66 22.05 -5.79
N ILE A 296 -11.12 20.89 -5.44
CA ILE A 296 -11.24 20.26 -4.14
C ILE A 296 -9.85 20.16 -3.52
N ASN A 297 -9.69 20.70 -2.31
CA ASN A 297 -8.49 20.56 -1.51
C ASN A 297 -8.81 19.75 -0.26
N TYR A 298 -7.98 18.79 0.09
CA TYR A 298 -8.16 18.00 1.31
C TYR A 298 -6.83 17.45 1.84
N TRP A 299 -6.89 16.95 3.05
CA TRP A 299 -5.82 16.27 3.74
C TRP A 299 -6.17 14.79 3.86
N CYS A 300 -5.21 13.91 3.55
CA CYS A 300 -5.35 12.46 3.59
C CYS A 300 -4.22 11.86 4.44
N VAL A 301 -4.55 10.85 5.24
CA VAL A 301 -3.57 10.14 6.09
C VAL A 301 -3.90 8.66 6.14
N SER A 302 -2.88 7.81 6.10
CA SER A 302 -3.00 6.36 6.38
C SER A 302 -1.76 5.82 7.08
N ASP A 303 -1.91 4.71 7.78
CA ASP A 303 -0.75 3.91 8.18
C ASP A 303 -0.13 3.26 6.92
N ASN A 304 1.09 3.67 6.61
CA ASN A 304 1.81 3.24 5.42
C ASN A 304 2.23 1.76 5.44
N LEU A 305 2.32 1.15 6.62
CA LEU A 305 2.62 -0.28 6.78
C LEU A 305 1.34 -1.14 6.76
N LEU A 306 0.19 -0.55 7.08
CA LEU A 306 -1.13 -1.21 7.07
C LEU A 306 -1.84 -0.95 5.74
N LYS A 307 -2.69 0.09 5.65
CA LYS A 307 -3.42 0.34 4.39
C LYS A 307 -2.49 0.56 3.21
N GLY A 308 -1.34 1.20 3.43
CA GLY A 308 -0.32 1.38 2.39
C GLY A 308 0.40 0.09 1.95
N ALA A 309 0.27 -1.03 2.69
CA ALA A 309 0.98 -2.29 2.40
C ALA A 309 0.19 -3.53 2.85
N ALA A 310 0.31 -3.92 4.13
CA ALA A 310 -0.16 -5.21 4.63
C ALA A 310 -1.67 -5.36 4.54
N THR A 311 -2.45 -4.36 4.97
CA THR A 311 -3.91 -4.41 4.90
C THR A 311 -4.39 -4.53 3.46
N ASN A 312 -3.84 -3.73 2.53
CA ASN A 312 -4.21 -3.79 1.12
C ASN A 312 -3.89 -5.17 0.51
N ALA A 313 -2.73 -5.74 0.83
CA ALA A 313 -2.35 -7.08 0.37
C ALA A 313 -3.27 -8.17 0.92
N VAL A 314 -3.66 -8.11 2.20
CA VAL A 314 -4.61 -9.07 2.80
C VAL A 314 -6.00 -8.90 2.22
N GLN A 315 -6.47 -7.68 1.98
CA GLN A 315 -7.74 -7.41 1.30
C GLN A 315 -7.78 -8.01 -0.12
N ILE A 316 -6.67 -7.95 -0.87
CA ILE A 316 -6.55 -8.62 -2.18
C ILE A 316 -6.79 -10.13 -2.03
N ALA A 317 -6.17 -10.78 -1.05
CA ALA A 317 -6.37 -12.21 -0.80
C ALA A 317 -7.81 -12.51 -0.37
N GLU A 318 -8.43 -11.67 0.48
CA GLU A 318 -9.83 -11.81 0.88
C GLU A 318 -10.80 -11.73 -0.30
N SER A 319 -10.56 -10.81 -1.24
CA SER A 319 -11.36 -10.68 -2.46
C SER A 319 -11.29 -11.94 -3.31
N LEU A 320 -10.09 -12.53 -3.45
CA LEU A 320 -9.90 -13.79 -4.16
C LEU A 320 -10.59 -14.98 -3.46
N VAL A 321 -10.58 -15.02 -2.13
CA VAL A 321 -11.28 -16.05 -1.36
C VAL A 321 -12.79 -15.92 -1.55
N LYS A 322 -13.34 -14.70 -1.48
CA LYS A 322 -14.78 -14.45 -1.71
C LYS A 322 -15.23 -14.85 -3.11
N ALA A 323 -14.41 -14.63 -4.12
CA ALA A 323 -14.73 -15.00 -5.51
C ALA A 323 -14.71 -16.52 -5.75
N ARG A 324 -14.11 -17.33 -4.86
CA ARG A 324 -14.09 -18.80 -4.94
C ARG A 324 -15.27 -19.48 -4.25
N VAL A 325 -16.06 -18.75 -3.47
CA VAL A 325 -17.26 -19.21 -2.73
C VAL A 325 -18.52 -18.85 -3.52
#